data_65bd26372b24dd9b2caafa16382b514b
#
_entry.id   65bd26372b24dd9b2caafa16382b514b
#
_cell.length_a   1.000
_cell.length_b   1.000
_cell.length_c   1.000
_cell.angle_alpha   90.00
_cell.angle_beta   90.00
_cell.angle_gamma   90.00
#
_symmetry.space_group_name_H-M   'P 1'
#
loop_
_entity.id
_entity.type
_entity.pdbx_description
1 polymer ?
#
loop_
_entity_poly.entity_id
_entity_poly.type
_entity_poly.pdbx_seq_one_letter_code
_entity_poly.pdbx_strand_id
1 'polypeptide(L)'
;FLLLFSLIEKGQATETYRPETSVAGFIQLPGSGRQVYNFNPGWRFFKGDIHGAESVDFDDRSWTIVSTPHTVELMPAEASGCRNYQGPAWYRKHFVLPAETKGKRVLIHFEAAMGKQVLYLNGKRIQEHVGGYLPFTLDLTTNGIQAGDSCLLAIFVDNSNDKSFPPGKPQYTLDFAYHGGIYRDVWMIAKSPVSITDPLDSQTVAGGGVFVHFDKISEKSAQVYVNTELQNDNQHTETVTVETTLTDADGKVIKRTSGKLSLKSGEKKIIRQQIEVKSPKLWSPDAPYLYKVQSRIKKGNQSIDGGITRIGIRLAEFRGKDGFWLNGKPFVQLVGVNRHQDFAYVGNALPNSQQWRDAKRLRDAGCTIIRVAHYPQDPSFMDACDELGMFVIVATPGWQYWNKDVKFGELVHQNTREMIRRDRNHPSVLMWEPILNETRYPLDFALKALEITKEEFPYPGRPVAAADVHSAGVKEHYDVVYGWPGDDEKADKPEQCIFTREFGENVDDWYAHNNNNRASRSWGERPLLIQALSLAKSYDEMYRTTGQFIGGTQWHPFDHQRGYHPDPYWGGIYDAFRQKKYAYEMFRSQSPASLRHPLAECGPMVFIAHEMSQFSDKDVVIFSNCDSCLLYTSP
;
A
#
# COMPACT_ATOMS: atom_id res chain seq x y z
N PHE A 1 -43.70 35.97 -3.01
CA PHE A 1 -43.03 36.68 -1.90
C PHE A 1 -43.68 36.26 -0.61
N LEU A 2 -43.08 35.44 0.21
CA LEU A 2 -42.90 35.56 1.64
C LEU A 2 -42.62 34.17 2.26
N LEU A 3 -41.49 34.08 2.98
CA LEU A 3 -41.22 33.22 4.10
C LEU A 3 -41.00 31.72 3.82
N LEU A 4 -39.75 31.41 3.49
CA LEU A 4 -39.06 30.23 3.92
C LEU A 4 -37.66 30.62 4.43
N PHE A 5 -37.65 31.37 5.53
CA PHE A 5 -36.49 31.52 6.40
C PHE A 5 -36.86 30.91 7.74
N SER A 6 -36.26 29.82 8.06
CA SER A 6 -35.84 29.39 9.39
C SER A 6 -35.87 27.88 9.47
N LEU A 7 -34.74 27.33 9.28
CA LEU A 7 -34.18 26.18 9.98
C LEU A 7 -32.73 26.04 9.50
N ILE A 8 -31.94 27.08 9.79
CA ILE A 8 -30.48 26.85 9.95
C ILE A 8 -30.37 26.16 11.30
N GLU A 9 -30.49 24.86 11.32
CA GLU A 9 -29.87 24.10 12.39
C GLU A 9 -28.42 24.57 12.47
N LYS A 10 -28.01 25.06 13.63
CA LYS A 10 -26.61 25.29 13.96
C LYS A 10 -25.91 23.93 13.75
N GLY A 11 -25.36 23.75 12.57
CA GLY A 11 -24.48 22.62 12.30
C GLY A 11 -23.39 22.66 13.36
N GLN A 12 -23.41 21.72 14.27
CA GLN A 12 -22.22 21.37 15.02
C GLN A 12 -21.13 21.21 13.96
N ALA A 13 -20.06 21.99 14.07
CA ALA A 13 -18.90 21.81 13.22
C ALA A 13 -18.53 20.32 13.38
N THR A 14 -18.82 19.53 12.36
CA THR A 14 -18.44 18.12 12.31
C THR A 14 -16.92 18.13 12.48
N GLU A 15 -16.45 17.54 13.56
CA GLU A 15 -15.01 17.39 13.78
C GLU A 15 -14.41 16.83 12.49
N THR A 16 -13.53 17.60 11.87
CA THR A 16 -12.93 17.20 10.60
C THR A 16 -12.15 15.92 10.86
N TYR A 17 -12.57 14.81 10.27
CA TYR A 17 -11.88 13.54 10.38
C TYR A 17 -10.39 13.72 10.03
N ARG A 18 -9.52 13.26 10.91
CA ARG A 18 -8.06 13.27 10.69
C ARG A 18 -7.57 11.84 10.52
N PRO A 19 -7.11 11.48 9.31
CA PRO A 19 -6.50 10.19 9.07
C PRO A 19 -5.35 9.91 10.04
N GLU A 20 -5.25 8.69 10.51
CA GLU A 20 -4.16 8.23 11.35
C GLU A 20 -3.18 7.41 10.50
N THR A 21 -2.01 7.95 10.22
CA THR A 21 -0.97 7.29 9.42
C THR A 21 0.12 6.70 10.32
N SER A 22 0.59 5.52 9.96
CA SER A 22 1.74 4.90 10.61
C SER A 22 3.05 5.59 10.23
N VAL A 23 4.05 5.42 11.08
CA VAL A 23 5.42 5.87 10.89
C VAL A 23 6.29 4.62 10.92
N ALA A 24 6.97 4.31 9.84
CA ALA A 24 7.79 3.10 9.75
C ALA A 24 7.05 1.82 10.23
N GLY A 25 5.77 1.67 9.86
CA GLY A 25 4.94 0.51 10.16
C GLY A 25 4.33 0.44 11.56
N PHE A 26 4.40 1.51 12.35
CA PHE A 26 3.72 1.60 13.66
C PHE A 26 3.17 3.00 13.91
N ILE A 27 2.22 3.11 14.82
CA ILE A 27 1.73 4.40 15.33
C ILE A 27 2.44 4.69 16.65
N GLN A 28 2.81 5.95 16.86
CA GLN A 28 3.53 6.35 18.06
C GLN A 28 2.70 6.13 19.33
N LEU A 29 3.28 5.47 20.33
CA LEU A 29 2.68 5.30 21.64
C LEU A 29 3.22 6.37 22.60
N PRO A 30 2.41 7.33 23.03
CA PRO A 30 2.85 8.38 23.95
C PRO A 30 3.49 7.81 25.22
N GLY A 31 4.63 8.39 25.62
CA GLY A 31 5.36 7.97 26.82
C GLY A 31 5.94 6.55 26.76
N SER A 32 6.13 5.99 25.56
CA SER A 32 6.74 4.66 25.40
C SER A 32 8.26 4.64 25.63
N GLY A 33 8.93 5.80 25.52
CA GLY A 33 10.38 5.90 25.52
C GLY A 33 11.01 5.91 24.12
N ARG A 34 10.30 5.41 23.11
CA ARG A 34 10.67 5.54 21.68
C ARG A 34 10.45 6.97 21.22
N GLN A 35 11.42 7.53 20.52
CA GLN A 35 11.31 8.84 19.88
C GLN A 35 11.33 8.68 18.38
N VAL A 36 10.51 9.47 17.69
CA VAL A 36 10.41 9.48 16.24
C VAL A 36 10.46 10.92 15.78
N TYR A 37 11.37 11.21 14.87
CA TYR A 37 11.57 12.53 14.30
C TYR A 37 11.26 12.51 12.81
N ASN A 38 10.55 13.52 12.34
CA ASN A 38 10.38 13.75 10.92
C ASN A 38 11.72 14.15 10.30
N PHE A 39 12.27 13.29 9.45
CA PHE A 39 13.58 13.52 8.81
C PHE A 39 13.43 14.00 7.36
N ASN A 40 12.22 14.32 6.92
CA ASN A 40 11.91 14.78 5.57
C ASN A 40 12.50 16.15 5.21
N PRO A 41 12.44 17.22 6.04
CA PRO A 41 12.82 18.55 5.62
C PRO A 41 14.34 18.74 5.51
N GLY A 42 14.78 19.64 4.64
CA GLY A 42 16.12 20.20 4.66
C GLY A 42 17.21 19.33 4.02
N TRP A 43 16.87 18.54 3.01
CA TRP A 43 17.84 17.88 2.16
C TRP A 43 18.38 18.88 1.12
N ARG A 44 19.69 18.88 0.90
CA ARG A 44 20.32 19.51 -0.24
C ARG A 44 20.35 18.53 -1.40
N PHE A 45 19.83 18.93 -2.53
CA PHE A 45 19.59 18.07 -3.69
C PHE A 45 20.36 18.56 -4.91
N PHE A 46 20.95 17.62 -5.63
CA PHE A 46 21.61 17.85 -6.92
C PHE A 46 21.16 16.77 -7.92
N LYS A 47 20.67 17.22 -9.08
CA LYS A 47 20.30 16.33 -10.19
C LYS A 47 21.53 16.06 -11.04
N GLY A 48 21.95 14.82 -11.14
CA GLY A 48 23.14 14.38 -11.85
C GLY A 48 24.18 13.75 -10.93
N ASP A 49 25.30 13.33 -11.51
CA ASP A 49 26.46 12.86 -10.76
C ASP A 49 27.49 13.99 -10.63
N ILE A 50 28.14 14.05 -9.48
CA ILE A 50 29.19 15.01 -9.20
C ILE A 50 30.24 14.38 -8.30
N HIS A 51 31.49 14.45 -8.75
CA HIS A 51 32.62 13.86 -8.03
C HIS A 51 32.83 14.51 -6.65
N GLY A 52 33.03 13.68 -5.63
CA GLY A 52 33.32 14.12 -4.27
C GLY A 52 32.11 14.53 -3.44
N ALA A 53 30.89 14.38 -3.97
CA ALA A 53 29.65 14.73 -3.26
C ALA A 53 29.43 13.94 -1.96
N GLU A 54 30.12 12.84 -1.75
CA GLU A 54 30.15 12.08 -0.50
C GLU A 54 31.00 12.74 0.59
N SER A 55 31.97 13.61 0.22
CA SER A 55 32.94 14.18 1.14
C SER A 55 32.31 15.22 2.09
N VAL A 56 32.83 15.28 3.33
CA VAL A 56 32.42 16.30 4.30
C VAL A 56 32.84 17.71 3.90
N ASP A 57 33.93 17.84 3.14
CA ASP A 57 34.48 19.11 2.69
C ASP A 57 33.85 19.62 1.39
N PHE A 58 32.94 18.86 0.79
CA PHE A 58 32.26 19.26 -0.44
C PHE A 58 31.32 20.45 -0.17
N ASP A 59 31.43 21.51 -0.99
CA ASP A 59 30.58 22.70 -0.89
C ASP A 59 29.22 22.46 -1.58
N ASP A 60 28.19 22.17 -0.77
CA ASP A 60 26.81 21.96 -1.21
C ASP A 60 25.88 23.18 -1.00
N ARG A 61 26.44 24.36 -0.67
CA ARG A 61 25.64 25.58 -0.37
C ARG A 61 24.78 26.05 -1.53
N SER A 62 25.20 25.76 -2.77
CA SER A 62 24.48 26.11 -3.98
C SER A 62 23.39 25.11 -4.36
N TRP A 63 23.31 23.97 -3.68
CA TRP A 63 22.32 22.94 -3.99
C TRP A 63 20.90 23.36 -3.58
N THR A 64 19.91 22.88 -4.31
CA THR A 64 18.50 23.13 -3.99
C THR A 64 18.12 22.47 -2.67
N ILE A 65 17.44 23.21 -1.79
CA ILE A 65 16.88 22.65 -0.55
C ILE A 65 15.52 22.05 -0.86
N VAL A 66 15.34 20.76 -0.51
CA VAL A 66 14.12 20.02 -0.76
C VAL A 66 13.64 19.31 0.52
N SER A 67 12.40 18.85 0.49
CA SER A 67 11.82 17.95 1.49
C SER A 67 11.36 16.67 0.81
N THR A 68 11.60 15.51 1.43
CA THR A 68 10.97 14.24 1.01
C THR A 68 9.52 14.20 1.50
N PRO A 69 8.62 13.49 0.84
CA PRO A 69 8.75 12.82 -0.47
C PRO A 69 9.20 13.75 -1.60
N HIS A 70 10.20 13.35 -2.38
CA HIS A 70 10.78 14.19 -3.43
C HIS A 70 11.02 13.39 -4.73
N THR A 71 10.67 13.99 -5.86
CA THR A 71 10.99 13.47 -7.18
C THR A 71 12.18 14.23 -7.78
N VAL A 72 13.06 13.55 -8.50
CA VAL A 72 14.25 14.18 -9.12
C VAL A 72 13.87 15.26 -10.13
N GLU A 73 12.74 15.09 -10.82
CA GLU A 73 12.25 16.02 -11.82
C GLU A 73 10.73 16.10 -11.82
N LEU A 74 10.21 17.33 -11.87
CA LEU A 74 8.78 17.53 -12.07
C LEU A 74 8.43 17.28 -13.54
N MET A 75 7.36 16.53 -13.77
CA MET A 75 6.92 16.12 -15.10
C MET A 75 5.54 16.71 -15.40
N PRO A 76 5.28 17.16 -16.64
CA PRO A 76 3.91 17.46 -17.05
C PRO A 76 2.97 16.27 -16.82
N ALA A 77 1.70 16.55 -16.53
CA ALA A 77 0.72 15.53 -16.17
C ALA A 77 0.60 14.37 -17.17
N GLU A 78 0.71 14.70 -18.45
CA GLU A 78 0.55 13.75 -19.55
C GLU A 78 1.89 13.44 -20.26
N ALA A 79 3.03 13.62 -19.57
CA ALA A 79 4.32 13.25 -20.12
C ALA A 79 4.55 11.74 -20.00
N SER A 80 4.74 11.09 -21.13
CA SER A 80 5.02 9.64 -21.25
C SER A 80 6.17 9.38 -22.21
N GLY A 81 6.51 8.13 -22.47
CA GLY A 81 7.57 7.77 -23.42
C GLY A 81 8.98 8.05 -22.89
N CYS A 82 9.28 7.60 -21.69
CA CYS A 82 10.60 7.77 -21.04
C CYS A 82 11.05 9.23 -20.89
N ARG A 83 10.12 10.16 -20.73
CA ARG A 83 10.45 11.57 -20.53
C ARG A 83 10.87 11.91 -19.08
N ASN A 84 10.58 11.03 -18.12
CA ASN A 84 11.06 11.18 -16.76
C ASN A 84 12.59 11.00 -16.71
N TYR A 85 13.24 11.74 -15.83
CA TYR A 85 14.67 11.62 -15.62
C TYR A 85 15.06 10.19 -15.23
N GLN A 86 16.09 9.67 -15.90
CA GLN A 86 16.71 8.38 -15.62
C GLN A 86 18.21 8.60 -15.46
N GLY A 87 18.70 8.44 -14.27
CA GLY A 87 20.10 8.69 -13.96
C GLY A 87 20.35 8.99 -12.48
N PRO A 88 21.61 9.39 -12.17
CA PRO A 88 22.05 9.67 -10.82
C PRO A 88 21.50 10.97 -10.28
N ALA A 89 21.36 11.04 -8.97
CA ALA A 89 21.12 12.26 -8.20
C ALA A 89 21.71 12.11 -6.80
N TRP A 90 21.98 13.23 -6.17
CA TRP A 90 22.53 13.29 -4.83
C TRP A 90 21.59 14.01 -3.87
N TYR A 91 21.50 13.47 -2.65
CA TYR A 91 20.86 14.09 -1.50
C TYR A 91 21.86 14.18 -0.37
N ARG A 92 22.01 15.36 0.22
CA ARG A 92 22.91 15.60 1.36
C ARG A 92 22.13 16.24 2.49
N LYS A 93 22.35 15.80 3.72
CA LYS A 93 21.70 16.34 4.91
C LYS A 93 22.69 16.51 6.04
N HIS A 94 22.85 17.76 6.46
CA HIS A 94 23.60 18.12 7.65
C HIS A 94 22.64 18.15 8.85
N PHE A 95 22.99 17.50 9.93
CA PHE A 95 22.18 17.47 11.14
C PHE A 95 23.02 17.22 12.39
N VAL A 96 22.50 17.60 13.54
CA VAL A 96 23.08 17.26 14.84
C VAL A 96 22.19 16.18 15.48
N LEU A 97 22.80 15.08 15.96
CA LEU A 97 22.05 14.05 16.61
C LEU A 97 21.50 14.56 17.95
N PRO A 98 20.17 14.56 18.18
CA PRO A 98 19.60 15.17 19.37
C PRO A 98 20.18 14.62 20.68
N ALA A 99 20.45 15.49 21.65
CA ALA A 99 21.06 15.13 22.93
C ALA A 99 20.25 14.09 23.72
N GLU A 100 18.93 14.13 23.58
CA GLU A 100 17.99 13.18 24.21
C GLU A 100 18.05 11.76 23.64
N THR A 101 18.81 11.55 22.56
CA THR A 101 19.10 10.20 22.01
C THR A 101 20.25 9.50 22.73
N LYS A 102 20.86 10.14 23.75
CA LYS A 102 21.97 9.56 24.50
C LYS A 102 21.63 8.19 25.07
N GLY A 103 22.46 7.19 24.78
CA GLY A 103 22.28 5.81 25.22
C GLY A 103 21.16 5.05 24.48
N LYS A 104 20.63 5.60 23.39
CA LYS A 104 19.66 4.95 22.54
C LYS A 104 20.31 4.44 21.27
N ARG A 105 19.70 3.44 20.65
CA ARG A 105 19.96 3.03 19.27
C ARG A 105 19.19 3.98 18.34
N VAL A 106 19.87 4.55 17.38
CA VAL A 106 19.29 5.54 16.44
C VAL A 106 19.39 5.05 15.02
N LEU A 107 18.25 5.01 14.36
CA LEU A 107 18.07 4.50 13.00
C LEU A 107 17.52 5.61 12.11
N ILE A 108 17.97 5.65 10.85
CA ILE A 108 17.30 6.39 9.77
C ILE A 108 16.54 5.37 8.92
N HIS A 109 15.22 5.48 8.90
CA HIS A 109 14.34 4.60 8.14
C HIS A 109 13.84 5.33 6.90
N PHE A 110 14.12 4.76 5.74
CA PHE A 110 13.63 5.21 4.44
C PHE A 110 12.47 4.31 4.02
N GLU A 111 11.31 4.86 3.78
CA GLU A 111 10.16 4.06 3.35
C GLU A 111 10.30 3.57 1.89
N ALA A 112 10.93 4.35 1.03
CA ALA A 112 11.45 3.91 -0.28
C ALA A 112 12.28 4.99 -0.96
N ALA A 113 13.23 4.55 -1.80
CA ALA A 113 13.90 5.36 -2.82
C ALA A 113 14.07 4.52 -4.08
N MET A 114 13.97 5.13 -5.27
CA MET A 114 13.94 4.40 -6.53
C MET A 114 15.33 4.00 -7.03
N GLY A 115 15.48 2.72 -7.40
CA GLY A 115 16.63 2.20 -8.12
C GLY A 115 17.77 1.74 -7.21
N LYS A 116 18.95 2.26 -7.41
CA LYS A 116 20.16 1.98 -6.61
C LYS A 116 20.43 3.13 -5.65
N GLN A 117 20.72 2.82 -4.39
CA GLN A 117 21.10 3.79 -3.37
C GLN A 117 22.47 3.43 -2.78
N VAL A 118 23.36 4.44 -2.65
CA VAL A 118 24.63 4.30 -1.92
C VAL A 118 24.66 5.37 -0.82
N LEU A 119 24.80 4.91 0.43
CA LEU A 119 24.75 5.77 1.61
C LEU A 119 26.15 6.02 2.15
N TYR A 120 26.45 7.29 2.41
CA TYR A 120 27.69 7.76 3.01
C TYR A 120 27.39 8.53 4.29
N LEU A 121 28.07 8.17 5.37
CA LEU A 121 27.99 8.86 6.65
C LEU A 121 29.33 9.49 6.98
N ASN A 122 29.38 10.82 7.11
CA ASN A 122 30.59 11.60 7.34
C ASN A 122 31.72 11.25 6.33
N GLY A 123 31.35 11.15 5.04
CA GLY A 123 32.27 10.84 3.94
C GLY A 123 32.59 9.35 3.75
N LYS A 124 32.22 8.49 4.70
CA LYS A 124 32.50 7.05 4.62
C LYS A 124 31.31 6.31 3.99
N ARG A 125 31.55 5.48 2.96
CA ARG A 125 30.56 4.56 2.41
C ARG A 125 30.16 3.52 3.45
N ILE A 126 28.86 3.45 3.75
CA ILE A 126 28.31 2.58 4.80
C ILE A 126 27.49 1.45 4.23
N GLN A 127 26.60 1.74 3.28
CA GLN A 127 25.59 0.81 2.82
C GLN A 127 25.30 1.00 1.34
N GLU A 128 24.91 -0.08 0.68
CA GLU A 128 24.27 -0.07 -0.64
C GLU A 128 22.93 -0.77 -0.52
N HIS A 129 21.90 -0.20 -1.15
CA HIS A 129 20.58 -0.81 -1.28
C HIS A 129 20.16 -0.79 -2.75
N VAL A 130 19.42 -1.81 -3.18
CA VAL A 130 18.84 -1.90 -4.52
C VAL A 130 17.37 -2.26 -4.44
N GLY A 131 16.58 -1.68 -5.32
CA GLY A 131 15.14 -1.86 -5.37
C GLY A 131 14.44 -0.53 -5.55
N GLY A 132 13.14 -0.45 -5.21
CA GLY A 132 12.45 0.81 -5.41
C GLY A 132 11.19 0.99 -4.57
N TYR A 133 10.70 -0.06 -3.90
CA TYR A 133 9.34 -0.04 -3.37
C TYR A 133 9.21 -0.54 -1.92
N LEU A 134 10.31 -1.00 -1.34
CA LEU A 134 10.38 -1.49 0.03
C LEU A 134 11.31 -0.63 0.88
N PRO A 135 11.10 -0.57 2.19
CA PRO A 135 11.92 0.25 3.06
C PRO A 135 13.29 -0.35 3.32
N PHE A 136 14.22 0.52 3.69
CA PHE A 136 15.54 0.14 4.20
C PHE A 136 15.96 1.07 5.33
N THR A 137 16.90 0.62 6.15
CA THR A 137 17.28 1.31 7.39
C THR A 137 18.79 1.47 7.48
N LEU A 138 19.25 2.64 7.93
CA LEU A 138 20.64 2.93 8.28
C LEU A 138 20.75 3.06 9.81
N ASP A 139 21.59 2.26 10.45
CA ASP A 139 21.87 2.35 11.88
C ASP A 139 23.03 3.32 12.14
N LEU A 140 22.74 4.47 12.74
CA LEU A 140 23.75 5.47 13.09
C LEU A 140 24.63 5.03 14.26
N THR A 141 24.05 4.32 15.24
CA THR A 141 24.74 3.92 16.47
C THR A 141 25.83 2.88 16.20
N THR A 142 25.52 1.87 15.37
CA THR A 142 26.52 0.86 14.99
C THR A 142 27.63 1.44 14.11
N ASN A 143 27.40 2.60 13.50
CA ASN A 143 28.40 3.35 12.75
C ASN A 143 29.14 4.40 13.62
N GLY A 144 29.02 4.32 14.94
CA GLY A 144 29.81 5.10 15.90
C GLY A 144 29.31 6.51 16.19
N ILE A 145 28.13 6.88 15.70
CA ILE A 145 27.52 8.21 15.94
C ILE A 145 26.91 8.25 17.34
N GLN A 146 27.17 9.35 18.04
CA GLN A 146 26.67 9.59 19.39
C GLN A 146 25.80 10.85 19.48
N ALA A 147 25.00 10.93 20.51
CA ALA A 147 24.17 12.10 20.77
C ALA A 147 25.04 13.37 20.89
N GLY A 148 24.65 14.42 20.17
CA GLY A 148 25.39 15.70 20.06
C GLY A 148 26.36 15.77 18.90
N ASP A 149 26.66 14.65 18.21
CA ASP A 149 27.55 14.68 17.05
C ASP A 149 26.90 15.44 15.89
N SER A 150 27.73 16.22 15.20
CA SER A 150 27.41 16.80 13.91
C SER A 150 27.65 15.76 12.81
N CYS A 151 26.63 15.51 12.01
CA CYS A 151 26.63 14.46 11.01
C CYS A 151 26.34 15.00 9.62
N LEU A 152 26.96 14.39 8.61
CA LEU A 152 26.58 14.48 7.22
C LEU A 152 26.10 13.12 6.73
N LEU A 153 24.85 13.04 6.29
CA LEU A 153 24.35 11.90 5.52
C LEU A 153 24.27 12.30 4.05
N ALA A 154 25.06 11.66 3.20
CA ALA A 154 25.02 11.83 1.75
C ALA A 154 24.51 10.53 1.10
N ILE A 155 23.60 10.67 0.15
CA ILE A 155 22.96 9.55 -0.52
C ILE A 155 23.04 9.78 -2.03
N PHE A 156 23.69 8.86 -2.71
CA PHE A 156 23.62 8.71 -4.16
C PHE A 156 22.39 7.87 -4.48
N VAL A 157 21.53 8.31 -5.38
CA VAL A 157 20.39 7.55 -5.90
C VAL A 157 20.47 7.51 -7.43
N ASP A 158 20.12 6.36 -8.03
CA ASP A 158 20.13 6.19 -9.48
C ASP A 158 18.96 5.30 -9.92
N ASN A 159 18.05 5.86 -10.72
CA ASN A 159 16.91 5.16 -11.31
C ASN A 159 17.12 4.75 -12.78
N SER A 160 18.37 4.69 -13.24
CA SER A 160 18.73 4.15 -14.55
C SER A 160 18.25 2.71 -14.71
N ASN A 161 18.07 2.30 -15.99
CA ASN A 161 17.70 0.92 -16.29
C ASN A 161 18.79 -0.06 -15.80
N ASP A 162 18.45 -0.90 -14.86
CA ASP A 162 19.31 -1.98 -14.37
C ASP A 162 18.57 -3.31 -14.38
N LYS A 163 19.12 -4.28 -15.09
CA LYS A 163 18.54 -5.62 -15.26
C LYS A 163 18.96 -6.60 -14.18
N SER A 164 19.85 -6.22 -13.27
CA SER A 164 20.46 -7.11 -12.29
C SER A 164 19.63 -7.31 -11.01
N PHE A 165 18.69 -6.39 -10.73
CA PHE A 165 17.81 -6.46 -9.56
C PHE A 165 16.35 -6.12 -9.91
N PRO A 166 15.35 -6.57 -9.12
CA PRO A 166 13.94 -6.25 -9.35
C PRO A 166 13.65 -4.74 -9.23
N PRO A 167 12.72 -4.22 -10.07
CA PRO A 167 11.89 -4.92 -11.04
C PRO A 167 12.58 -5.24 -12.37
N GLY A 168 13.76 -4.71 -12.68
CA GLY A 168 14.66 -5.09 -13.76
C GLY A 168 14.23 -4.78 -15.19
N LYS A 169 12.94 -4.64 -15.47
CA LYS A 169 12.44 -4.34 -16.82
C LYS A 169 12.86 -2.94 -17.24
N PRO A 170 13.48 -2.77 -18.44
CA PRO A 170 13.87 -1.45 -18.92
C PRO A 170 12.66 -0.52 -19.09
N GLN A 171 12.81 0.74 -18.73
CA GLN A 171 11.71 1.70 -18.69
C GLN A 171 11.08 1.97 -20.05
N TYR A 172 11.86 1.92 -21.14
CA TYR A 172 11.35 2.08 -22.51
C TYR A 172 10.46 0.91 -23.00
N THR A 173 10.30 -0.14 -22.19
CA THR A 173 9.38 -1.25 -22.43
C THR A 173 8.35 -1.41 -21.32
N LEU A 174 8.28 -0.44 -20.39
CA LEU A 174 7.48 -0.50 -19.18
C LEU A 174 6.18 0.28 -19.36
N ASP A 175 5.06 -0.24 -18.90
CA ASP A 175 3.75 0.44 -18.96
C ASP A 175 3.50 1.45 -17.84
N PHE A 176 4.51 1.75 -17.05
CA PHE A 176 4.55 2.79 -16.02
C PHE A 176 5.95 3.41 -15.96
N ALA A 177 6.24 4.26 -14.99
CA ALA A 177 7.54 4.93 -14.91
C ALA A 177 8.22 4.71 -13.56
N TYR A 178 9.56 4.57 -13.57
CA TYR A 178 10.39 4.60 -12.37
C TYR A 178 10.78 6.04 -12.06
N HIS A 179 9.93 6.75 -11.31
CA HIS A 179 10.22 8.12 -10.91
C HIS A 179 11.34 8.13 -9.87
N GLY A 180 12.46 8.78 -10.19
CA GLY A 180 13.66 8.82 -9.34
C GLY A 180 13.50 9.68 -8.10
N GLY A 181 14.33 9.40 -7.11
CA GLY A 181 14.43 10.16 -5.87
C GLY A 181 14.07 9.39 -4.61
N ILE A 182 14.17 10.06 -3.47
CA ILE A 182 13.64 9.59 -2.18
C ILE A 182 12.16 10.01 -2.14
N TYR A 183 11.31 9.17 -2.68
CA TYR A 183 9.93 9.53 -3.03
C TYR A 183 8.89 9.14 -1.96
N ARG A 184 9.33 8.61 -0.81
CA ARG A 184 8.52 8.36 0.39
C ARG A 184 9.17 9.01 1.61
N ASP A 185 8.50 8.91 2.74
CA ASP A 185 8.94 9.51 3.99
C ASP A 185 10.27 8.94 4.49
N VAL A 186 11.01 9.79 5.21
CA VAL A 186 12.22 9.43 5.95
C VAL A 186 12.03 9.78 7.42
N TRP A 187 12.32 8.82 8.29
CA TRP A 187 12.15 8.94 9.73
C TRP A 187 13.47 8.69 10.47
N MET A 188 13.75 9.47 11.50
CA MET A 188 14.79 9.13 12.46
C MET A 188 14.13 8.56 13.71
N ILE A 189 14.51 7.33 14.09
CA ILE A 189 13.90 6.58 15.19
C ILE A 189 14.97 6.34 16.26
N ALA A 190 14.73 6.83 17.48
CA ALA A 190 15.59 6.56 18.62
C ALA A 190 14.86 5.68 19.64
N LYS A 191 15.41 4.50 19.92
CA LYS A 191 14.83 3.48 20.78
C LYS A 191 15.83 2.96 21.80
N SER A 192 15.34 2.38 22.89
CA SER A 192 16.19 1.76 23.90
C SER A 192 17.07 0.65 23.29
N PRO A 193 18.28 0.38 23.83
CA PRO A 193 19.04 -0.80 23.48
C PRO A 193 18.29 -2.12 23.67
N VAL A 194 17.33 -2.16 24.61
CA VAL A 194 16.35 -3.25 24.66
C VAL A 194 15.05 -2.75 24.08
N SER A 195 14.71 -3.21 22.89
CA SER A 195 13.58 -2.66 22.14
C SER A 195 12.89 -3.69 21.26
N ILE A 196 11.70 -3.35 20.80
CA ILE A 196 11.00 -4.10 19.76
C ILE A 196 11.84 -4.01 18.47
N THR A 197 12.08 -5.15 17.83
CA THR A 197 12.83 -5.22 16.57
C THR A 197 12.08 -4.53 15.43
N ASP A 198 12.79 -4.18 14.38
CA ASP A 198 12.17 -3.85 13.10
C ASP A 198 11.81 -5.15 12.36
N PRO A 199 10.62 -5.28 11.76
CA PRO A 199 10.20 -6.52 11.12
C PRO A 199 11.05 -6.89 9.89
N LEU A 200 11.64 -5.90 9.19
CA LEU A 200 12.47 -6.15 8.02
C LEU A 200 13.93 -6.44 8.41
N ASP A 201 14.48 -5.67 9.36
CA ASP A 201 15.88 -5.85 9.82
C ASP A 201 16.07 -7.11 10.66
N SER A 202 15.01 -7.61 11.29
CA SER A 202 15.10 -8.75 12.22
C SER A 202 15.56 -10.04 11.55
N GLN A 203 15.19 -10.28 10.31
CA GLN A 203 15.43 -11.53 9.56
C GLN A 203 14.81 -12.79 10.20
N THR A 204 14.01 -12.66 11.25
CA THR A 204 13.32 -13.77 11.90
C THR A 204 12.08 -14.16 11.10
N VAL A 205 12.01 -15.40 10.61
CA VAL A 205 10.86 -15.94 9.90
C VAL A 205 9.64 -15.96 10.83
N ALA A 206 8.49 -15.47 10.35
CA ALA A 206 7.26 -15.24 11.13
C ALA A 206 7.49 -14.44 12.43
N GLY A 207 8.56 -13.67 12.49
CA GLY A 207 8.98 -12.82 13.60
C GLY A 207 9.21 -11.39 13.16
N GLY A 208 9.95 -10.65 13.99
CA GLY A 208 10.24 -9.23 13.78
C GLY A 208 9.08 -8.30 14.15
N GLY A 209 9.37 -7.26 14.93
CA GLY A 209 8.39 -6.28 15.34
C GLY A 209 7.26 -6.85 16.21
N VAL A 210 6.06 -6.33 15.95
CA VAL A 210 4.81 -6.84 16.50
C VAL A 210 4.06 -7.54 15.39
N PHE A 211 3.71 -8.82 15.59
CA PHE A 211 2.92 -9.59 14.66
C PHE A 211 1.62 -10.04 15.33
N VAL A 212 0.49 -9.63 14.79
CA VAL A 212 -0.84 -9.97 15.31
C VAL A 212 -1.55 -10.94 14.36
N HIS A 213 -2.06 -12.01 14.91
CA HIS A 213 -2.86 -12.97 14.16
C HIS A 213 -4.05 -13.44 14.99
N PHE A 214 -5.00 -14.12 14.36
CA PHE A 214 -6.29 -14.45 14.94
C PHE A 214 -6.61 -15.92 14.79
N ASP A 215 -7.43 -16.44 15.72
CA ASP A 215 -8.02 -17.75 15.64
C ASP A 215 -9.45 -17.74 16.24
N LYS A 216 -10.26 -18.75 15.89
CA LYS A 216 -11.62 -18.95 16.43
C LYS A 216 -12.48 -17.69 16.35
N ILE A 217 -12.47 -17.03 15.19
CA ILE A 217 -13.22 -15.81 14.95
C ILE A 217 -14.69 -16.12 14.74
N SER A 218 -15.55 -15.43 15.49
CA SER A 218 -17.01 -15.44 15.36
C SER A 218 -17.61 -14.13 15.89
N GLU A 219 -18.90 -13.91 15.68
CA GLU A 219 -19.62 -12.78 16.27
C GLU A 219 -19.65 -12.85 17.81
N LYS A 220 -19.42 -14.02 18.42
CA LYS A 220 -19.44 -14.22 19.88
C LYS A 220 -18.06 -13.98 20.51
N SER A 221 -17.00 -14.39 19.84
CA SER A 221 -15.65 -14.27 20.37
C SER A 221 -14.60 -14.36 19.26
N ALA A 222 -13.40 -13.81 19.56
CA ALA A 222 -12.21 -14.00 18.75
C ALA A 222 -10.98 -14.15 19.67
N GLN A 223 -10.04 -14.99 19.28
CA GLN A 223 -8.72 -15.09 19.93
C GLN A 223 -7.73 -14.24 19.17
N VAL A 224 -7.14 -13.26 19.85
CA VAL A 224 -6.12 -12.36 19.33
C VAL A 224 -4.76 -12.78 19.90
N TYR A 225 -3.84 -13.15 19.06
CA TYR A 225 -2.47 -13.49 19.42
C TYR A 225 -1.54 -12.34 19.04
N VAL A 226 -0.69 -11.94 19.98
CA VAL A 226 0.29 -10.87 19.78
C VAL A 226 1.68 -11.43 20.04
N ASN A 227 2.45 -11.55 18.98
CA ASN A 227 3.86 -11.95 19.01
C ASN A 227 4.70 -10.68 18.97
N THR A 228 5.43 -10.38 20.04
CA THR A 228 6.34 -9.23 20.10
C THR A 228 7.78 -9.72 20.17
N GLU A 229 8.58 -9.39 19.17
CA GLU A 229 10.00 -9.71 19.17
C GLU A 229 10.82 -8.55 19.72
N LEU A 230 11.68 -8.84 20.67
CA LEU A 230 12.63 -7.91 21.27
C LEU A 230 14.06 -8.31 20.98
N GLN A 231 14.94 -7.31 20.93
CA GLN A 231 16.38 -7.47 20.87
C GLN A 231 17.02 -6.74 22.06
N ASN A 232 18.13 -7.31 22.58
CA ASN A 232 18.98 -6.68 23.59
C ASN A 232 20.35 -6.36 22.98
N ASP A 233 20.60 -5.08 22.72
CA ASP A 233 21.89 -4.59 22.20
C ASP A 233 22.89 -4.23 23.31
N ASN A 234 22.52 -4.39 24.61
CA ASN A 234 23.45 -4.22 25.73
C ASN A 234 24.45 -5.38 25.82
N GLN A 235 25.59 -5.13 26.50
CA GLN A 235 26.65 -6.14 26.72
C GLN A 235 26.33 -7.09 27.88
N HIS A 236 25.18 -6.99 28.53
CA HIS A 236 24.76 -7.81 29.66
C HIS A 236 23.30 -8.28 29.50
N THR A 237 22.95 -9.30 30.26
CA THR A 237 21.57 -9.81 30.28
C THR A 237 20.62 -8.78 30.86
N GLU A 238 19.50 -8.57 30.18
CA GLU A 238 18.43 -7.67 30.59
C GLU A 238 17.12 -8.41 30.81
N THR A 239 16.37 -8.03 31.82
CA THR A 239 15.03 -8.55 32.06
C THR A 239 14.02 -7.40 32.00
N VAL A 240 13.06 -7.54 31.12
CA VAL A 240 12.00 -6.54 30.88
C VAL A 240 10.61 -7.13 31.03
N THR A 241 9.63 -6.28 31.23
CA THR A 241 8.22 -6.65 31.16
C THR A 241 7.64 -6.15 29.84
N VAL A 242 6.99 -7.04 29.09
CA VAL A 242 6.22 -6.71 27.90
C VAL A 242 4.76 -6.62 28.29
N GLU A 243 4.21 -5.41 28.24
CA GLU A 243 2.80 -5.14 28.50
C GLU A 243 2.09 -4.92 27.16
N THR A 244 1.05 -5.72 26.89
CA THR A 244 0.19 -5.56 25.73
C THR A 244 -1.20 -5.16 26.17
N THR A 245 -1.67 -4.04 25.65
CA THR A 245 -3.02 -3.51 25.92
C THR A 245 -3.80 -3.47 24.60
N LEU A 246 -4.91 -4.17 24.55
CA LEU A 246 -5.88 -4.06 23.46
C LEU A 246 -6.92 -3.00 23.81
N THR A 247 -7.10 -2.03 22.92
CA THR A 247 -8.15 -1.01 23.04
C THR A 247 -9.11 -1.09 21.86
N ASP A 248 -10.31 -0.58 22.03
CA ASP A 248 -11.24 -0.31 20.96
C ASP A 248 -10.83 0.96 20.16
N ALA A 249 -11.63 1.32 19.16
CA ALA A 249 -11.39 2.50 18.32
C ALA A 249 -11.33 3.80 19.12
N ASP A 250 -12.14 3.90 20.18
CA ASP A 250 -12.25 5.08 21.04
C ASP A 250 -11.18 5.12 22.15
N GLY A 251 -10.27 4.13 22.17
CA GLY A 251 -9.17 4.04 23.15
C GLY A 251 -9.56 3.39 24.47
N LYS A 252 -10.79 2.88 24.62
CA LYS A 252 -11.23 2.15 25.81
C LYS A 252 -10.51 0.80 25.88
N VAL A 253 -9.92 0.52 27.03
CA VAL A 253 -9.21 -0.75 27.27
C VAL A 253 -10.20 -1.93 27.30
N ILE A 254 -9.97 -2.88 26.40
CA ILE A 254 -10.68 -4.16 26.36
C ILE A 254 -10.00 -5.15 27.30
N LYS A 255 -8.67 -5.29 27.13
CA LYS A 255 -7.86 -6.24 27.92
C LYS A 255 -6.42 -5.78 27.98
N ARG A 256 -5.78 -6.08 29.10
CA ARG A 256 -4.34 -5.93 29.30
C ARG A 256 -3.74 -7.28 29.71
N THR A 257 -2.58 -7.60 29.17
CA THR A 257 -1.76 -8.75 29.55
C THR A 257 -0.32 -8.33 29.66
N SER A 258 0.47 -9.04 30.45
CA SER A 258 1.90 -8.76 30.60
C SER A 258 2.69 -10.06 30.82
N GLY A 259 3.95 -10.03 30.41
CA GLY A 259 4.89 -11.13 30.64
C GLY A 259 6.30 -10.62 30.82
N LYS A 260 7.12 -11.32 31.60
CA LYS A 260 8.53 -11.03 31.74
C LYS A 260 9.34 -11.78 30.68
N LEU A 261 10.36 -11.11 30.16
CA LEU A 261 11.29 -11.68 29.18
C LEU A 261 12.73 -11.33 29.60
N SER A 262 13.58 -12.34 29.66
CA SER A 262 15.02 -12.16 29.89
C SER A 262 15.76 -12.43 28.58
N LEU A 263 16.63 -11.48 28.19
CA LEU A 263 17.42 -11.53 26.96
C LEU A 263 18.91 -11.39 27.30
N LYS A 264 19.73 -12.30 26.83
CA LYS A 264 21.19 -12.19 26.87
C LYS A 264 21.67 -11.04 25.97
N SER A 265 22.93 -10.65 26.10
CA SER A 265 23.58 -9.73 25.16
C SER A 265 23.42 -10.22 23.71
N GLY A 266 22.97 -9.35 22.79
CA GLY A 266 22.76 -9.64 21.37
C GLY A 266 21.57 -10.57 21.07
N GLU A 267 20.84 -11.05 22.08
CA GLU A 267 19.76 -12.02 21.88
C GLU A 267 18.49 -11.37 21.36
N LYS A 268 17.83 -12.06 20.40
CA LYS A 268 16.46 -11.79 19.97
C LYS A 268 15.52 -12.85 20.53
N LYS A 269 14.37 -12.44 21.02
CA LYS A 269 13.33 -13.34 21.55
C LYS A 269 11.93 -12.83 21.26
N ILE A 270 11.02 -13.78 20.99
CA ILE A 270 9.60 -13.51 20.84
C ILE A 270 8.85 -13.88 22.12
N ILE A 271 8.09 -12.93 22.66
CA ILE A 271 7.04 -13.22 23.64
C ILE A 271 5.70 -13.34 22.91
N ARG A 272 4.95 -14.40 23.25
CA ARG A 272 3.62 -14.66 22.68
C ARG A 272 2.57 -14.40 23.75
N GLN A 273 1.61 -13.54 23.43
CA GLN A 273 0.52 -13.17 24.34
C GLN A 273 -0.81 -13.41 23.64
N GLN A 274 -1.82 -13.78 24.41
CA GLN A 274 -3.16 -14.10 23.91
C GLN A 274 -4.20 -13.24 24.63
N ILE A 275 -5.17 -12.75 23.86
CA ILE A 275 -6.29 -11.95 24.35
C ILE A 275 -7.57 -12.47 23.74
N GLU A 276 -8.54 -12.84 24.57
CA GLU A 276 -9.90 -13.11 24.12
C GLU A 276 -10.69 -11.82 24.02
N VAL A 277 -11.34 -11.59 22.88
CA VAL A 277 -12.28 -10.49 22.65
C VAL A 277 -13.68 -11.07 22.57
N LYS A 278 -14.55 -10.70 23.52
CA LYS A 278 -15.97 -11.09 23.53
C LYS A 278 -16.78 -10.14 22.67
N SER A 279 -17.69 -10.69 21.85
CA SER A 279 -18.54 -9.94 20.92
C SER A 279 -17.75 -8.92 20.09
N PRO A 280 -16.72 -9.36 19.34
CA PRO A 280 -15.88 -8.46 18.58
C PRO A 280 -16.68 -7.72 17.51
N LYS A 281 -16.37 -6.45 17.30
CA LYS A 281 -16.77 -5.73 16.08
C LYS A 281 -15.87 -6.21 14.96
N LEU A 282 -16.42 -6.97 14.03
CA LEU A 282 -15.65 -7.55 12.93
C LEU A 282 -15.44 -6.51 11.83
N TRP A 283 -14.20 -6.49 11.30
CA TRP A 283 -13.85 -5.62 10.19
C TRP A 283 -14.47 -6.13 8.88
N SER A 284 -15.03 -5.22 8.10
CA SER A 284 -15.51 -5.48 6.73
C SER A 284 -15.44 -4.20 5.92
N PRO A 285 -15.57 -4.25 4.58
CA PRO A 285 -15.64 -3.05 3.75
C PRO A 285 -16.68 -2.03 4.17
N ASP A 286 -17.83 -2.48 4.66
CA ASP A 286 -18.93 -1.58 5.05
C ASP A 286 -18.86 -1.15 6.53
N ALA A 287 -18.07 -1.86 7.33
CA ALA A 287 -17.84 -1.56 8.74
C ALA A 287 -16.35 -1.78 9.09
N PRO A 288 -15.45 -0.90 8.68
CA PRO A 288 -14.01 -1.06 8.83
C PRO A 288 -13.55 -0.73 10.26
N TYR A 289 -13.97 -1.55 11.23
CA TYR A 289 -13.68 -1.31 12.63
C TYR A 289 -12.27 -1.72 13.00
N LEU A 290 -11.49 -0.80 13.54
CA LEU A 290 -10.08 -0.99 13.90
C LEU A 290 -9.90 -0.96 15.43
N TYR A 291 -9.24 -2.00 15.94
CA TYR A 291 -8.69 -2.05 17.29
C TYR A 291 -7.23 -1.58 17.31
N LYS A 292 -6.71 -1.24 18.48
CA LYS A 292 -5.31 -0.85 18.67
C LYS A 292 -4.63 -1.77 19.68
N VAL A 293 -3.57 -2.43 19.25
CA VAL A 293 -2.66 -3.18 20.12
C VAL A 293 -1.52 -2.25 20.51
N GLN A 294 -1.48 -1.85 21.77
CA GLN A 294 -0.40 -1.07 22.36
C GLN A 294 0.60 -2.05 22.98
N SER A 295 1.80 -2.13 22.42
CA SER A 295 2.92 -2.91 22.95
C SER A 295 3.89 -1.98 23.69
N ARG A 296 4.11 -2.21 24.98
CA ARG A 296 4.94 -1.37 25.85
C ARG A 296 5.99 -2.22 26.55
N ILE A 297 7.24 -1.82 26.43
CA ILE A 297 8.39 -2.48 27.08
C ILE A 297 8.78 -1.67 28.30
N LYS A 298 8.86 -2.35 29.46
CA LYS A 298 9.18 -1.73 30.74
C LYS A 298 10.41 -2.36 31.39
N LYS A 299 11.27 -1.52 31.96
CA LYS A 299 12.32 -1.91 32.90
C LYS A 299 11.96 -1.35 34.28
N GLY A 300 11.56 -2.25 35.20
CA GLY A 300 10.87 -1.83 36.43
C GLY A 300 9.57 -1.08 36.08
N ASN A 301 9.43 0.14 36.59
CA ASN A 301 8.27 1.00 36.32
C ASN A 301 8.45 1.92 35.10
N GLN A 302 9.65 2.01 34.54
CA GLN A 302 9.96 2.89 33.45
C GLN A 302 9.60 2.24 32.11
N SER A 303 8.85 2.94 31.27
CA SER A 303 8.64 2.58 29.87
C SER A 303 9.87 2.97 29.05
N ILE A 304 10.45 2.00 28.33
CA ILE A 304 11.70 2.18 27.60
C ILE A 304 11.52 2.08 26.08
N ASP A 305 10.47 1.39 25.63
CA ASP A 305 10.13 1.28 24.20
C ASP A 305 8.64 0.93 24.03
N GLY A 306 8.11 1.09 22.82
CA GLY A 306 6.74 0.68 22.48
C GLY A 306 6.20 1.35 21.24
N GLY A 307 5.06 0.82 20.79
CA GLY A 307 4.32 1.30 19.62
C GLY A 307 2.87 0.82 19.65
N ILE A 308 2.08 1.33 18.74
CA ILE A 308 0.69 0.90 18.49
C ILE A 308 0.63 0.22 17.12
N THR A 309 0.02 -0.97 17.08
CA THR A 309 -0.34 -1.68 15.86
C THR A 309 -1.85 -1.67 15.74
N ARG A 310 -2.38 -1.13 14.64
CA ARG A 310 -3.81 -1.20 14.33
C ARG A 310 -4.14 -2.58 13.78
N ILE A 311 -5.30 -3.10 14.12
CA ILE A 311 -5.78 -4.40 13.67
C ILE A 311 -7.29 -4.37 13.38
N GLY A 312 -7.72 -5.17 12.43
CA GLY A 312 -9.14 -5.46 12.20
C GLY A 312 -9.39 -6.96 12.31
N ILE A 313 -10.30 -7.35 13.20
CA ILE A 313 -10.65 -8.76 13.39
C ILE A 313 -11.61 -9.16 12.29
N ARG A 314 -11.24 -10.11 11.44
CA ARG A 314 -12.08 -10.64 10.36
C ARG A 314 -11.77 -12.09 10.06
N LEU A 315 -12.77 -12.79 9.51
CA LEU A 315 -12.62 -14.13 8.95
C LEU A 315 -12.88 -14.05 7.43
N ALA A 316 -11.85 -14.28 6.63
CA ALA A 316 -11.92 -14.32 5.17
C ALA A 316 -11.68 -15.76 4.71
N GLU A 317 -12.61 -16.31 3.90
CA GLU A 317 -12.57 -17.69 3.48
C GLU A 317 -12.81 -17.81 1.97
N PHE A 318 -11.90 -18.50 1.30
CA PHE A 318 -12.00 -18.84 -0.12
C PHE A 318 -12.47 -20.28 -0.23
N ARG A 319 -13.71 -20.47 -0.64
CA ARG A 319 -14.41 -21.77 -0.60
C ARG A 319 -14.59 -22.39 -1.99
N GLY A 320 -13.72 -22.06 -2.94
CA GLY A 320 -13.77 -22.60 -4.30
C GLY A 320 -15.13 -22.36 -4.95
N LYS A 321 -15.88 -23.43 -5.23
CA LYS A 321 -17.21 -23.35 -5.88
C LYS A 321 -18.26 -22.56 -5.09
N ASP A 322 -18.08 -22.41 -3.78
CA ASP A 322 -18.97 -21.62 -2.92
C ASP A 322 -18.54 -20.14 -2.84
N GLY A 323 -17.51 -19.74 -3.58
CA GLY A 323 -17.03 -18.37 -3.70
C GLY A 323 -16.28 -17.84 -2.48
N PHE A 324 -16.30 -16.53 -2.32
CA PHE A 324 -15.64 -15.82 -1.21
C PHE A 324 -16.63 -15.54 -0.07
N TRP A 325 -16.20 -15.78 1.16
CA TRP A 325 -16.98 -15.56 2.38
C TRP A 325 -16.24 -14.62 3.33
N LEU A 326 -16.98 -13.69 3.91
CA LEU A 326 -16.47 -12.76 4.91
C LEU A 326 -17.31 -12.85 6.19
N ASN A 327 -16.63 -13.09 7.32
CA ASN A 327 -17.27 -13.15 8.63
C ASN A 327 -18.45 -14.16 8.68
N GLY A 328 -18.29 -15.30 8.00
CA GLY A 328 -19.28 -16.38 7.95
C GLY A 328 -20.48 -16.13 7.01
N LYS A 329 -20.42 -15.10 6.16
CA LYS A 329 -21.47 -14.79 5.17
C LYS A 329 -20.87 -14.75 3.76
N PRO A 330 -21.61 -15.18 2.73
CA PRO A 330 -21.20 -14.97 1.35
C PRO A 330 -20.98 -13.50 1.09
N PHE A 331 -19.87 -13.16 0.43
CA PHE A 331 -19.57 -11.79 0.03
C PHE A 331 -19.81 -11.65 -1.47
N VAL A 332 -20.70 -10.73 -1.82
CA VAL A 332 -21.02 -10.45 -3.22
C VAL A 332 -19.81 -9.80 -3.87
N GLN A 333 -19.27 -10.45 -4.83
CA GLN A 333 -18.14 -10.06 -5.71
C GLN A 333 -17.16 -8.99 -5.20
N LEU A 334 -15.88 -9.33 -5.26
CA LEU A 334 -14.77 -8.42 -4.97
C LEU A 334 -14.49 -7.58 -6.22
N VAL A 335 -15.14 -6.43 -6.39
CA VAL A 335 -14.94 -5.58 -7.56
C VAL A 335 -14.27 -4.26 -7.17
N GLY A 336 -13.25 -3.91 -7.94
CA GLY A 336 -12.47 -2.71 -7.70
C GLY A 336 -11.53 -2.39 -8.85
N VAL A 337 -10.35 -1.88 -8.52
CA VAL A 337 -9.39 -1.35 -9.49
C VAL A 337 -7.96 -1.75 -9.16
N ASN A 338 -7.09 -1.71 -10.16
CA ASN A 338 -5.64 -1.73 -9.96
C ASN A 338 -5.15 -0.32 -9.54
N ARG A 339 -3.93 -0.18 -9.02
CA ARG A 339 -3.39 1.14 -8.72
C ARG A 339 -1.89 1.25 -8.97
N HIS A 340 -1.48 2.15 -9.88
CA HIS A 340 -0.21 2.84 -9.84
C HIS A 340 -0.30 4.05 -8.90
N GLN A 341 0.83 4.45 -8.30
CA GLN A 341 0.81 5.52 -7.27
C GLN A 341 1.19 6.90 -7.80
N ASP A 342 1.53 7.03 -9.09
CA ASP A 342 1.96 8.27 -9.68
C ASP A 342 0.85 9.35 -9.73
N PHE A 343 1.26 10.59 -9.65
CA PHE A 343 0.41 11.77 -9.74
C PHE A 343 1.04 12.80 -10.66
N ALA A 344 0.20 13.61 -11.28
CA ALA A 344 0.62 14.73 -12.12
C ALA A 344 1.75 15.55 -11.48
N TYR A 345 2.77 15.85 -12.24
CA TYR A 345 4.01 16.57 -11.90
C TYR A 345 4.98 15.82 -10.97
N VAL A 346 4.51 15.25 -9.87
CA VAL A 346 5.38 14.72 -8.81
C VAL A 346 5.69 13.22 -8.96
N GLY A 347 5.09 12.55 -9.94
CA GLY A 347 5.29 11.10 -10.10
C GLY A 347 4.91 10.36 -8.84
N ASN A 348 5.82 9.52 -8.32
CA ASN A 348 5.57 8.72 -7.12
C ASN A 348 5.71 9.49 -5.79
N ALA A 349 6.18 10.75 -5.81
CA ALA A 349 6.47 11.52 -4.59
C ALA A 349 5.22 12.19 -3.99
N LEU A 350 4.21 11.39 -3.64
CA LEU A 350 2.97 11.87 -3.05
C LEU A 350 3.08 11.99 -1.52
N PRO A 351 2.55 13.08 -0.94
CA PRO A 351 2.42 13.17 0.51
C PRO A 351 1.34 12.21 1.04
N ASN A 352 1.46 11.80 2.30
CA ASN A 352 0.53 10.87 2.96
C ASN A 352 -0.94 11.29 2.82
N SER A 353 -1.22 12.59 2.90
CA SER A 353 -2.58 13.12 2.72
C SER A 353 -3.16 12.85 1.33
N GLN A 354 -2.33 12.83 0.28
CA GLN A 354 -2.77 12.52 -1.07
C GLN A 354 -2.95 11.01 -1.25
N GLN A 355 -2.10 10.20 -0.65
CA GLN A 355 -2.26 8.73 -0.60
C GLN A 355 -3.62 8.37 -0.01
N TRP A 356 -3.97 8.98 1.14
CA TRP A 356 -5.27 8.76 1.79
C TRP A 356 -6.45 9.25 0.93
N ARG A 357 -6.31 10.43 0.29
CA ARG A 357 -7.35 10.94 -0.62
C ARG A 357 -7.57 10.06 -1.85
N ASP A 358 -6.51 9.48 -2.40
CA ASP A 358 -6.63 8.54 -3.51
C ASP A 358 -7.43 7.30 -3.06
N ALA A 359 -7.09 6.71 -1.91
CA ALA A 359 -7.85 5.60 -1.34
C ALA A 359 -9.32 5.96 -1.13
N LYS A 360 -9.60 7.16 -0.58
CA LYS A 360 -10.98 7.63 -0.39
C LYS A 360 -11.74 7.75 -1.70
N ARG A 361 -11.11 8.32 -2.75
CA ARG A 361 -11.75 8.42 -4.08
C ARG A 361 -12.13 7.07 -4.65
N LEU A 362 -11.26 6.07 -4.46
CA LEU A 362 -11.54 4.71 -4.92
C LEU A 362 -12.69 4.07 -4.12
N ARG A 363 -12.73 4.29 -2.80
CA ARG A 363 -13.86 3.83 -1.98
C ARG A 363 -15.16 4.57 -2.32
N ASP A 364 -15.11 5.87 -2.59
CA ASP A 364 -16.25 6.68 -3.03
C ASP A 364 -16.79 6.21 -4.39
N ALA A 365 -15.93 5.68 -5.27
CA ALA A 365 -16.33 5.03 -6.51
C ALA A 365 -17.03 3.67 -6.30
N GLY A 366 -17.09 3.16 -5.07
CA GLY A 366 -17.70 1.86 -4.75
C GLY A 366 -16.73 0.69 -4.77
N CYS A 367 -15.42 0.91 -4.94
CA CYS A 367 -14.42 -0.16 -4.93
C CYS A 367 -14.35 -0.83 -3.56
N THR A 368 -14.36 -2.17 -3.55
CA THR A 368 -14.20 -2.98 -2.34
C THR A 368 -12.84 -3.68 -2.29
N ILE A 369 -12.11 -3.72 -3.40
CA ILE A 369 -10.77 -4.30 -3.50
C ILE A 369 -9.87 -3.46 -4.40
N ILE A 370 -8.60 -3.36 -4.02
CA ILE A 370 -7.55 -2.71 -4.81
C ILE A 370 -6.43 -3.72 -5.05
N ARG A 371 -6.02 -3.91 -6.30
CA ARG A 371 -4.78 -4.61 -6.59
C ARG A 371 -3.67 -3.59 -6.79
N VAL A 372 -2.63 -3.68 -5.98
CA VAL A 372 -1.50 -2.74 -6.06
C VAL A 372 -0.50 -3.25 -7.10
N ALA A 373 -0.70 -2.81 -8.32
CA ALA A 373 0.09 -3.22 -9.48
C ALA A 373 1.27 -2.25 -9.68
N HIS A 374 2.50 -2.72 -9.90
CA HIS A 374 2.96 -4.09 -9.70
C HIS A 374 4.06 -4.07 -8.65
N TYR A 375 3.74 -3.52 -7.48
CA TYR A 375 4.68 -3.27 -6.37
C TYR A 375 3.94 -2.83 -5.08
N PRO A 376 4.53 -3.03 -3.90
CA PRO A 376 3.95 -2.58 -2.64
C PRO A 376 3.80 -1.05 -2.60
N GLN A 377 2.61 -0.60 -2.23
CA GLN A 377 2.27 0.83 -2.19
C GLN A 377 2.82 1.52 -0.94
N ASP A 378 2.64 2.83 -0.89
CA ASP A 378 2.96 3.67 0.25
C ASP A 378 2.26 3.17 1.54
N PRO A 379 2.94 3.16 2.72
CA PRO A 379 2.33 2.74 3.97
C PRO A 379 1.05 3.50 4.32
N SER A 380 0.97 4.80 4.03
CA SER A 380 -0.23 5.60 4.31
C SER A 380 -1.42 5.25 3.40
N PHE A 381 -1.18 4.71 2.21
CA PHE A 381 -2.24 4.15 1.37
C PHE A 381 -2.79 2.85 1.98
N MET A 382 -1.92 2.01 2.54
CA MET A 382 -2.35 0.78 3.23
C MET A 382 -3.15 1.11 4.49
N ASP A 383 -2.69 2.07 5.28
CA ASP A 383 -3.42 2.60 6.43
C ASP A 383 -4.82 3.11 6.04
N ALA A 384 -4.91 3.82 4.92
CA ALA A 384 -6.17 4.32 4.39
C ALA A 384 -7.11 3.20 3.93
N CYS A 385 -6.59 2.13 3.32
CA CYS A 385 -7.39 0.96 2.95
C CYS A 385 -8.00 0.27 4.18
N ASP A 386 -7.25 0.20 5.28
CA ASP A 386 -7.76 -0.32 6.56
C ASP A 386 -8.93 0.52 7.09
N GLU A 387 -8.79 1.84 7.07
CA GLU A 387 -9.79 2.80 7.59
C GLU A 387 -11.03 2.90 6.71
N LEU A 388 -10.85 2.79 5.40
CA LEU A 388 -11.91 2.96 4.40
C LEU A 388 -12.59 1.63 4.02
N GLY A 389 -12.12 0.51 4.54
CA GLY A 389 -12.71 -0.78 4.28
C GLY A 389 -12.50 -1.25 2.83
N MET A 390 -11.26 -1.25 2.35
CA MET A 390 -10.92 -1.82 1.05
C MET A 390 -9.97 -2.99 1.24
N PHE A 391 -10.27 -4.12 0.61
CA PHE A 391 -9.31 -5.20 0.50
C PHE A 391 -8.14 -4.81 -0.41
N VAL A 392 -6.98 -5.43 -0.19
CA VAL A 392 -5.78 -5.19 -0.99
C VAL A 392 -5.16 -6.53 -1.41
N ILE A 393 -4.80 -6.62 -2.69
CA ILE A 393 -3.88 -7.63 -3.21
C ILE A 393 -2.52 -6.95 -3.30
N VAL A 394 -1.56 -7.43 -2.50
CA VAL A 394 -0.21 -6.85 -2.47
C VAL A 394 0.72 -7.67 -3.35
N ALA A 395 1.32 -7.01 -4.33
CA ALA A 395 2.21 -7.62 -5.31
C ALA A 395 3.69 -7.38 -4.99
N THR A 396 4.52 -8.40 -5.21
CA THR A 396 5.98 -8.23 -5.21
C THR A 396 6.43 -7.40 -6.41
N PRO A 397 7.49 -6.58 -6.30
CA PRO A 397 7.92 -5.71 -7.41
C PRO A 397 8.33 -6.47 -8.66
N GLY A 398 7.63 -6.25 -9.77
CA GLY A 398 8.03 -6.79 -11.09
C GLY A 398 6.87 -7.06 -12.05
N TRP A 399 7.18 -6.90 -13.35
CA TRP A 399 6.23 -7.05 -14.46
C TRP A 399 6.94 -7.41 -15.75
N GLN A 400 6.50 -8.49 -16.42
CA GLN A 400 6.96 -8.94 -17.74
C GLN A 400 8.49 -9.02 -17.90
N TYR A 401 9.21 -9.33 -16.85
CA TYR A 401 10.66 -9.44 -16.88
C TYR A 401 11.18 -10.54 -15.94
N TRP A 402 12.06 -11.36 -16.46
CA TRP A 402 12.80 -12.38 -15.71
C TRP A 402 14.28 -12.35 -16.09
N ASN A 403 15.15 -12.29 -15.10
CA ASN A 403 16.58 -12.50 -15.27
C ASN A 403 16.96 -13.91 -14.78
N LYS A 404 17.73 -14.64 -15.63
CA LYS A 404 18.16 -16.02 -15.33
C LYS A 404 19.28 -16.10 -14.27
N ASP A 405 19.85 -14.95 -13.87
CA ASP A 405 20.81 -14.91 -12.76
C ASP A 405 20.08 -15.33 -11.46
N VAL A 406 20.68 -16.28 -10.75
CA VAL A 406 20.14 -16.80 -9.47
C VAL A 406 19.91 -15.67 -8.47
N LYS A 407 20.83 -14.69 -8.42
CA LYS A 407 20.73 -13.53 -7.53
C LYS A 407 19.47 -12.70 -7.76
N PHE A 408 19.01 -12.60 -9.01
CA PHE A 408 17.75 -11.89 -9.31
C PHE A 408 16.54 -12.58 -8.65
N GLY A 409 16.44 -13.91 -8.78
CA GLY A 409 15.37 -14.68 -8.14
C GLY A 409 15.44 -14.61 -6.60
N GLU A 410 16.64 -14.65 -6.02
CA GLU A 410 16.85 -14.47 -4.58
C GLU A 410 16.40 -13.09 -4.09
N LEU A 411 16.68 -12.03 -4.84
CA LEU A 411 16.21 -10.67 -4.52
C LEU A 411 14.69 -10.55 -4.62
N VAL A 412 14.05 -11.19 -5.59
CA VAL A 412 12.57 -11.24 -5.65
C VAL A 412 11.98 -11.97 -4.45
N HIS A 413 12.56 -13.11 -4.06
CA HIS A 413 12.15 -13.84 -2.86
C HIS A 413 12.34 -13.00 -1.58
N GLN A 414 13.44 -12.23 -1.50
CA GLN A 414 13.66 -11.30 -0.38
C GLN A 414 12.60 -10.20 -0.37
N ASN A 415 12.29 -9.61 -1.51
CA ASN A 415 11.21 -8.62 -1.64
C ASN A 415 9.86 -9.20 -1.20
N THR A 416 9.58 -10.46 -1.52
CA THR A 416 8.36 -11.16 -1.06
C THR A 416 8.33 -11.28 0.47
N ARG A 417 9.44 -11.66 1.12
CA ARG A 417 9.53 -11.71 2.59
C ARG A 417 9.27 -10.34 3.22
N GLU A 418 9.94 -9.32 2.72
CA GLU A 418 9.86 -7.96 3.22
C GLU A 418 8.46 -7.38 3.05
N MET A 419 7.82 -7.59 1.89
CA MET A 419 6.44 -7.22 1.62
C MET A 419 5.48 -7.81 2.66
N ILE A 420 5.59 -9.11 2.92
CA ILE A 420 4.73 -9.79 3.90
C ILE A 420 4.99 -9.25 5.31
N ARG A 421 6.24 -9.14 5.73
CA ARG A 421 6.60 -8.63 7.07
C ARG A 421 6.12 -7.21 7.29
N ARG A 422 6.20 -6.35 6.26
CA ARG A 422 5.72 -4.97 6.31
C ARG A 422 4.20 -4.90 6.48
N ASP A 423 3.46 -5.67 5.68
CA ASP A 423 2.02 -5.45 5.50
C ASP A 423 1.12 -6.47 6.23
N ARG A 424 1.67 -7.50 6.88
CA ARG A 424 0.92 -8.62 7.48
C ARG A 424 -0.08 -8.26 8.58
N ASN A 425 0.03 -7.08 9.20
CA ASN A 425 -0.90 -6.63 10.24
C ASN A 425 -2.10 -5.84 9.70
N HIS A 426 -2.08 -5.45 8.42
CA HIS A 426 -3.19 -4.72 7.80
C HIS A 426 -4.40 -5.64 7.57
N PRO A 427 -5.57 -5.34 8.15
CA PRO A 427 -6.78 -6.13 7.89
C PRO A 427 -7.25 -6.04 6.43
N SER A 428 -6.86 -4.99 5.72
CA SER A 428 -7.13 -4.83 4.29
C SER A 428 -6.42 -5.86 3.42
N VAL A 429 -5.26 -6.37 3.81
CA VAL A 429 -4.50 -7.35 3.00
C VAL A 429 -5.26 -8.67 2.92
N LEU A 430 -5.78 -8.98 1.74
CA LEU A 430 -6.58 -10.18 1.47
C LEU A 430 -5.80 -11.26 0.74
N MET A 431 -4.95 -10.86 -0.20
CA MET A 431 -4.15 -11.76 -1.02
C MET A 431 -2.72 -11.24 -1.16
N TRP A 432 -1.77 -12.18 -1.28
CA TRP A 432 -0.41 -11.92 -1.71
C TRP A 432 -0.25 -12.33 -3.17
N GLU A 433 0.41 -11.52 -3.96
CA GLU A 433 0.91 -11.86 -5.29
C GLU A 433 2.44 -11.96 -5.20
N PRO A 434 2.98 -13.12 -4.76
CA PRO A 434 4.39 -13.27 -4.43
C PRO A 434 5.26 -13.59 -5.65
N ILE A 435 4.70 -13.46 -6.83
CA ILE A 435 5.30 -13.74 -8.13
C ILE A 435 5.27 -12.48 -9.01
N LEU A 436 5.98 -12.53 -10.12
CA LEU A 436 6.08 -11.42 -11.07
C LEU A 436 4.92 -11.47 -12.08
N ASN A 437 4.15 -10.39 -12.17
CA ASN A 437 3.01 -10.29 -13.08
C ASN A 437 3.43 -10.53 -14.54
N GLU A 438 2.60 -11.27 -15.30
CA GLU A 438 2.78 -11.56 -16.74
C GLU A 438 4.18 -12.03 -17.12
N THR A 439 4.84 -12.75 -16.24
CA THR A 439 6.23 -13.14 -16.40
C THR A 439 6.36 -14.65 -16.54
N ARG A 440 7.20 -15.10 -17.47
CA ARG A 440 7.57 -16.51 -17.61
C ARG A 440 8.81 -16.79 -16.77
N TYR A 441 8.61 -17.27 -15.56
CA TYR A 441 9.64 -17.69 -14.61
C TYR A 441 9.62 -19.21 -14.45
N PRO A 442 10.69 -19.83 -13.90
CA PRO A 442 10.71 -21.26 -13.60
C PRO A 442 9.70 -21.64 -12.51
N LEU A 443 9.17 -22.86 -12.57
CA LEU A 443 8.18 -23.35 -11.60
C LEU A 443 8.73 -23.37 -10.18
N ASP A 444 9.98 -23.77 -9.98
CA ASP A 444 10.65 -23.82 -8.68
C ASP A 444 10.74 -22.44 -8.01
N PHE A 445 10.90 -21.37 -8.80
CA PHE A 445 10.81 -19.99 -8.29
C PHE A 445 9.41 -19.72 -7.71
N ALA A 446 8.34 -20.07 -8.41
CA ALA A 446 6.97 -19.85 -7.93
C ALA A 446 6.64 -20.70 -6.70
N LEU A 447 7.09 -21.95 -6.68
CA LEU A 447 6.90 -22.84 -5.52
C LEU A 447 7.64 -22.30 -4.28
N LYS A 448 8.85 -21.77 -4.44
CA LYS A 448 9.57 -21.14 -3.34
C LYS A 448 8.91 -19.84 -2.87
N ALA A 449 8.38 -19.03 -3.78
CA ALA A 449 7.61 -17.83 -3.42
C ALA A 449 6.34 -18.18 -2.62
N LEU A 450 5.64 -19.25 -2.99
CA LEU A 450 4.48 -19.76 -2.23
C LEU A 450 4.88 -20.30 -0.85
N GLU A 451 5.99 -21.04 -0.76
CA GLU A 451 6.56 -21.51 0.52
C GLU A 451 6.85 -20.33 1.45
N ILE A 452 7.48 -19.26 0.94
CA ILE A 452 7.76 -18.03 1.68
C ILE A 452 6.49 -17.41 2.27
N THR A 453 5.38 -17.37 1.51
CA THR A 453 4.12 -16.82 2.04
C THR A 453 3.60 -17.63 3.23
N LYS A 454 3.78 -18.94 3.21
CA LYS A 454 3.38 -19.84 4.30
C LYS A 454 4.32 -19.76 5.49
N GLU A 455 5.63 -19.65 5.24
CA GLU A 455 6.66 -19.50 6.30
C GLU A 455 6.48 -18.17 7.05
N GLU A 456 6.27 -17.04 6.34
CA GLU A 456 6.18 -15.72 6.95
C GLU A 456 4.82 -15.46 7.64
N PHE A 457 3.77 -16.21 7.29
CA PHE A 457 2.47 -16.17 7.96
C PHE A 457 1.93 -17.60 8.20
N PRO A 458 2.48 -18.34 9.18
CA PRO A 458 2.14 -19.76 9.40
C PRO A 458 0.85 -19.96 10.23
N TYR A 459 0.07 -18.93 10.47
CA TYR A 459 -1.09 -18.95 11.37
C TYR A 459 -2.41 -19.04 10.61
N PRO A 460 -3.51 -19.48 11.27
CA PRO A 460 -4.84 -19.42 10.69
C PRO A 460 -5.25 -18.02 10.24
N GLY A 461 -6.09 -17.94 9.21
CA GLY A 461 -6.57 -16.66 8.68
C GLY A 461 -5.54 -15.85 7.90
N ARG A 462 -4.41 -16.47 7.53
CA ARG A 462 -3.42 -15.83 6.65
C ARG A 462 -4.06 -15.40 5.32
N PRO A 463 -3.58 -14.30 4.73
CA PRO A 463 -3.94 -13.99 3.35
C PRO A 463 -3.54 -15.13 2.41
N VAL A 464 -4.38 -15.40 1.41
CA VAL A 464 -4.10 -16.42 0.40
C VAL A 464 -3.11 -15.93 -0.64
N ALA A 465 -2.49 -16.85 -1.38
CA ALA A 465 -1.60 -16.53 -2.48
C ALA A 465 -2.33 -16.64 -3.82
N ALA A 466 -2.19 -15.60 -4.65
CA ALA A 466 -2.74 -15.54 -5.99
C ALA A 466 -1.65 -15.66 -7.07
N ALA A 467 -1.96 -16.32 -8.17
CA ALA A 467 -1.02 -16.59 -9.24
C ALA A 467 -1.56 -16.29 -10.63
N ASP A 468 -0.68 -15.70 -11.43
CA ASP A 468 -0.80 -15.64 -12.88
C ASP A 468 -0.47 -17.00 -13.52
N VAL A 469 -1.18 -17.35 -14.57
CA VAL A 469 -1.04 -18.62 -15.29
C VAL A 469 -0.08 -18.58 -16.47
N HIS A 470 0.71 -17.52 -16.62
CA HIS A 470 1.67 -17.39 -17.72
C HIS A 470 2.84 -18.39 -17.65
N SER A 471 3.13 -18.92 -16.47
CA SER A 471 4.12 -19.99 -16.28
C SER A 471 3.42 -21.33 -16.09
N ALA A 472 3.90 -22.34 -16.81
CA ALA A 472 3.33 -23.69 -16.75
C ALA A 472 3.47 -24.30 -15.34
N GLY A 473 2.43 -25.01 -14.91
CA GLY A 473 2.41 -25.78 -13.67
C GLY A 473 2.20 -24.94 -12.39
N VAL A 474 2.02 -23.61 -12.49
CA VAL A 474 1.90 -22.74 -11.31
C VAL A 474 0.50 -22.77 -10.72
N LYS A 475 -0.54 -22.73 -11.55
CA LYS A 475 -1.93 -22.60 -11.12
C LYS A 475 -2.39 -23.75 -10.19
N GLU A 476 -1.82 -24.95 -10.33
CA GLU A 476 -2.20 -26.11 -9.51
C GLU A 476 -1.79 -25.99 -8.03
N HIS A 477 -0.93 -25.04 -7.68
CA HIS A 477 -0.33 -24.92 -6.35
C HIS A 477 -0.85 -23.74 -5.54
N TYR A 478 -1.41 -22.71 -6.20
CA TYR A 478 -1.83 -21.46 -5.58
C TYR A 478 -3.29 -21.51 -5.10
N ASP A 479 -3.64 -20.67 -4.13
CA ASP A 479 -4.97 -20.65 -3.53
C ASP A 479 -6.01 -19.97 -4.45
N VAL A 480 -5.59 -18.93 -5.19
CA VAL A 480 -6.40 -18.20 -6.16
C VAL A 480 -5.71 -18.19 -7.51
N VAL A 481 -6.46 -18.40 -8.57
CA VAL A 481 -5.97 -18.40 -9.96
C VAL A 481 -6.51 -17.17 -10.69
N TYR A 482 -5.64 -16.47 -11.38
CA TYR A 482 -6.07 -15.36 -12.24
C TYR A 482 -6.67 -15.89 -13.54
N GLY A 483 -7.90 -15.48 -13.81
CA GLY A 483 -8.69 -15.93 -14.98
C GLY A 483 -9.82 -14.95 -15.28
N TRP A 484 -10.64 -15.29 -16.26
CA TRP A 484 -11.79 -14.49 -16.71
C TRP A 484 -13.11 -15.15 -16.28
N PRO A 485 -14.23 -14.41 -16.27
CA PRO A 485 -15.55 -15.00 -16.11
C PRO A 485 -15.79 -16.11 -17.12
N GLY A 486 -16.36 -17.24 -16.69
CA GLY A 486 -16.55 -18.42 -17.52
C GLY A 486 -15.31 -19.33 -17.66
N ASP A 487 -14.22 -19.02 -16.97
CA ASP A 487 -13.01 -19.85 -16.90
C ASP A 487 -13.07 -20.92 -15.80
N ASP A 488 -14.25 -21.23 -15.25
CA ASP A 488 -14.46 -22.24 -14.20
C ASP A 488 -13.78 -23.57 -14.53
N GLU A 489 -13.69 -23.90 -15.82
CA GLU A 489 -12.98 -25.09 -16.31
C GLU A 489 -11.45 -24.98 -16.19
N LYS A 490 -10.92 -23.77 -15.97
CA LYS A 490 -9.47 -23.51 -15.86
C LYS A 490 -8.95 -23.60 -14.42
N ALA A 491 -9.83 -23.62 -13.43
CA ALA A 491 -9.43 -23.96 -12.07
C ALA A 491 -9.25 -25.48 -12.00
N ASP A 492 -8.02 -25.94 -11.80
CA ASP A 492 -7.72 -27.38 -11.76
C ASP A 492 -8.30 -28.07 -10.53
N LYS A 493 -8.70 -27.30 -9.52
CA LYS A 493 -9.23 -27.80 -8.26
C LYS A 493 -10.52 -27.11 -7.87
N PRO A 494 -11.53 -27.85 -7.38
CA PRO A 494 -12.81 -27.29 -6.98
C PRO A 494 -12.72 -26.34 -5.76
N GLU A 495 -11.63 -26.42 -4.97
CA GLU A 495 -11.36 -25.55 -3.84
C GLU A 495 -10.69 -24.22 -4.21
N GLN A 496 -10.19 -24.06 -5.42
CA GLN A 496 -9.59 -22.81 -5.89
C GLN A 496 -10.65 -21.81 -6.30
N CYS A 497 -10.38 -20.52 -6.02
CA CYS A 497 -11.17 -19.41 -6.55
C CYS A 497 -10.49 -18.79 -7.77
N ILE A 498 -11.29 -18.18 -8.65
CA ILE A 498 -10.83 -17.46 -9.84
C ILE A 498 -11.08 -15.98 -9.65
N PHE A 499 -10.10 -15.17 -10.00
CA PHE A 499 -10.18 -13.71 -9.90
C PHE A 499 -9.62 -13.05 -11.17
N THR A 500 -10.31 -12.06 -11.72
CA THR A 500 -9.79 -11.29 -12.85
C THR A 500 -8.90 -10.15 -12.34
N ARG A 501 -7.58 -10.31 -12.48
CA ARG A 501 -6.61 -9.31 -11.99
C ARG A 501 -6.72 -7.95 -12.70
N GLU A 502 -7.12 -7.94 -13.97
CA GLU A 502 -7.23 -6.74 -14.80
C GLU A 502 -8.37 -6.89 -15.82
N PHE A 503 -9.39 -6.05 -15.73
CA PHE A 503 -10.46 -5.98 -16.73
C PHE A 503 -10.61 -4.56 -17.29
N GLY A 504 -11.35 -4.38 -18.35
CA GLY A 504 -11.54 -3.08 -18.99
C GLY A 504 -10.39 -2.69 -19.93
N GLU A 505 -9.47 -3.61 -20.19
CA GLU A 505 -8.35 -3.42 -21.10
C GLU A 505 -8.63 -3.87 -22.55
N ASN A 506 -9.84 -4.29 -22.86
CA ASN A 506 -10.20 -4.80 -24.19
C ASN A 506 -9.90 -3.78 -25.27
N VAL A 507 -8.69 -3.84 -25.80
CA VAL A 507 -8.15 -2.96 -26.79
C VAL A 507 -7.69 -3.82 -27.96
N ASP A 508 -8.16 -3.50 -29.15
CA ASP A 508 -7.75 -4.19 -30.38
C ASP A 508 -6.28 -3.91 -30.71
N ASP A 509 -5.79 -2.75 -30.28
CA ASP A 509 -4.40 -2.32 -30.44
C ASP A 509 -3.94 -1.53 -29.21
N TRP A 510 -2.92 -2.03 -28.50
CA TRP A 510 -2.30 -1.38 -27.34
C TRP A 510 -1.72 0.01 -27.63
N TYR A 511 -1.39 0.28 -28.88
CA TYR A 511 -0.86 1.56 -29.34
C TYR A 511 -1.95 2.51 -29.84
N ALA A 512 -3.19 2.02 -30.02
CA ALA A 512 -4.29 2.86 -30.49
C ALA A 512 -4.81 3.79 -29.40
N HIS A 513 -5.05 5.04 -29.76
CA HIS A 513 -5.69 6.03 -28.91
C HIS A 513 -7.22 5.89 -28.87
N ASN A 514 -7.78 5.42 -29.96
CA ASN A 514 -9.20 5.44 -30.29
C ASN A 514 -9.94 4.16 -29.91
N ASN A 515 -9.65 3.60 -28.75
CA ASN A 515 -10.40 2.46 -28.31
C ASN A 515 -11.45 2.84 -27.26
N ASN A 516 -12.49 2.03 -27.15
CA ASN A 516 -13.67 2.33 -26.34
C ASN A 516 -13.36 2.46 -24.83
N ASN A 517 -12.25 1.91 -24.35
CA ASN A 517 -11.88 1.95 -22.93
C ASN A 517 -10.94 3.10 -22.58
N ARG A 518 -10.57 3.95 -23.54
CA ARG A 518 -9.64 5.06 -23.33
C ARG A 518 -10.29 6.38 -23.75
N ALA A 519 -10.34 7.31 -22.82
CA ALA A 519 -10.84 8.65 -23.09
C ALA A 519 -10.11 9.67 -22.22
N SER A 520 -9.45 10.65 -22.83
CA SER A 520 -9.02 11.85 -22.13
C SER A 520 -10.24 12.73 -21.83
N ARG A 521 -10.26 13.38 -20.68
CA ARG A 521 -11.31 14.37 -20.38
C ARG A 521 -11.39 15.50 -21.39
N SER A 522 -10.26 15.87 -22.00
CA SER A 522 -10.20 16.92 -23.02
C SER A 522 -10.88 16.56 -24.35
N TRP A 523 -11.24 15.28 -24.55
CA TRP A 523 -11.90 14.84 -25.80
C TRP A 523 -13.42 15.07 -25.80
N GLY A 524 -13.99 15.54 -24.67
CA GLY A 524 -15.38 15.89 -24.54
C GLY A 524 -16.30 14.71 -24.18
N GLU A 525 -17.59 14.99 -24.19
CA GLU A 525 -18.68 14.17 -23.68
C GLU A 525 -18.75 12.77 -24.29
N ARG A 526 -18.74 12.69 -25.62
CA ARG A 526 -19.01 11.43 -26.33
C ARG A 526 -17.95 10.33 -26.06
N PRO A 527 -16.63 10.60 -26.12
CA PRO A 527 -15.62 9.61 -25.73
C PRO A 527 -15.73 9.18 -24.28
N LEU A 528 -16.05 10.10 -23.35
CA LEU A 528 -16.25 9.79 -21.93
C LEU A 528 -17.45 8.88 -21.71
N LEU A 529 -18.54 9.08 -22.47
CA LEU A 529 -19.73 8.23 -22.41
C LEU A 529 -19.45 6.83 -22.96
N ILE A 530 -18.77 6.75 -24.13
CA ILE A 530 -18.38 5.47 -24.72
C ILE A 530 -17.50 4.66 -23.76
N GLN A 531 -16.52 5.30 -23.11
CA GLN A 531 -15.69 4.67 -22.09
C GLN A 531 -16.52 4.13 -20.94
N ALA A 532 -17.44 4.92 -20.39
CA ALA A 532 -18.27 4.51 -19.27
C ALA A 532 -19.16 3.31 -19.64
N LEU A 533 -19.78 3.31 -20.82
CA LEU A 533 -20.62 2.20 -21.29
C LEU A 533 -19.82 0.92 -21.59
N SER A 534 -18.62 1.06 -22.13
CA SER A 534 -17.73 -0.09 -22.37
C SER A 534 -17.27 -0.72 -21.04
N LEU A 535 -16.91 0.09 -20.06
CA LEU A 535 -16.56 -0.38 -18.72
C LEU A 535 -17.77 -0.97 -17.99
N ALA A 536 -19.00 -0.44 -18.19
CA ALA A 536 -20.22 -1.00 -17.62
C ALA A 536 -20.45 -2.44 -18.09
N LYS A 537 -20.19 -2.73 -19.35
CA LYS A 537 -20.30 -4.09 -19.88
C LYS A 537 -19.32 -5.06 -19.19
N SER A 538 -18.06 -4.69 -19.08
CA SER A 538 -17.05 -5.52 -18.40
C SER A 538 -17.35 -5.66 -16.91
N TYR A 539 -17.83 -4.60 -16.25
CA TYR A 539 -18.23 -4.63 -14.85
C TYR A 539 -19.40 -5.61 -14.61
N ASP A 540 -20.40 -5.58 -15.51
CA ASP A 540 -21.55 -6.47 -15.47
C ASP A 540 -21.12 -7.96 -15.58
N GLU A 541 -20.16 -8.28 -16.45
CA GLU A 541 -19.58 -9.62 -16.54
C GLU A 541 -18.95 -10.07 -15.22
N MET A 542 -18.17 -9.19 -14.55
CA MET A 542 -17.58 -9.47 -13.25
C MET A 542 -18.64 -9.73 -12.15
N TYR A 543 -19.76 -9.05 -12.23
CA TYR A 543 -20.81 -9.10 -11.21
C TYR A 543 -21.75 -10.31 -11.36
N ARG A 544 -22.05 -10.71 -12.59
CA ARG A 544 -23.00 -11.79 -12.89
C ARG A 544 -22.40 -13.18 -12.75
N THR A 545 -21.09 -13.30 -12.87
CA THR A 545 -20.42 -14.59 -12.75
C THR A 545 -20.26 -14.95 -11.28
N THR A 546 -20.64 -16.15 -10.90
CA THR A 546 -20.66 -16.66 -9.52
C THR A 546 -19.90 -17.98 -9.42
N GLY A 547 -19.96 -18.64 -8.29
CA GLY A 547 -19.27 -19.91 -8.05
C GLY A 547 -17.80 -19.68 -7.72
N GLN A 548 -16.89 -20.33 -8.42
CA GLN A 548 -15.44 -20.17 -8.21
C GLN A 548 -14.95 -18.76 -8.52
N PHE A 549 -15.66 -18.05 -9.39
CA PHE A 549 -15.31 -16.67 -9.76
C PHE A 549 -15.73 -15.69 -8.66
N ILE A 550 -14.78 -14.94 -8.12
CA ILE A 550 -15.00 -14.08 -6.94
C ILE A 550 -14.90 -12.58 -7.22
N GLY A 551 -14.61 -12.17 -8.45
CA GLY A 551 -14.56 -10.77 -8.84
C GLY A 551 -13.33 -10.39 -9.66
N GLY A 552 -13.07 -9.07 -9.75
CA GLY A 552 -11.95 -8.56 -10.53
C GLY A 552 -11.63 -7.09 -10.27
N THR A 553 -10.49 -6.66 -10.79
CA THR A 553 -10.02 -5.27 -10.71
C THR A 553 -9.85 -4.66 -12.08
N GLN A 554 -10.41 -3.47 -12.29
CA GLN A 554 -10.32 -2.72 -13.55
C GLN A 554 -8.89 -2.15 -13.73
N TRP A 555 -8.38 -2.23 -14.92
CA TRP A 555 -7.18 -1.53 -15.33
C TRP A 555 -7.60 -0.22 -16.01
N HIS A 556 -7.37 0.92 -15.47
CA HIS A 556 -6.70 1.38 -14.26
C HIS A 556 -7.52 2.57 -13.70
N PRO A 557 -7.49 2.97 -12.42
CA PRO A 557 -8.39 4.01 -11.91
C PRO A 557 -8.01 5.43 -12.32
N PHE A 558 -6.72 5.70 -12.55
CA PHE A 558 -6.20 7.02 -12.85
C PHE A 558 -5.46 7.02 -14.18
N ASP A 559 -5.61 8.05 -14.98
CA ASP A 559 -4.71 8.22 -16.13
C ASP A 559 -3.28 8.33 -15.62
N HIS A 560 -2.36 7.57 -16.20
CA HIS A 560 -0.99 7.47 -15.70
C HIS A 560 0.05 7.56 -16.82
N GLN A 561 1.29 7.87 -16.43
CA GLN A 561 2.43 7.95 -17.33
C GLN A 561 2.93 6.56 -17.73
N ARG A 562 3.38 6.42 -18.97
CA ARG A 562 3.90 5.17 -19.52
C ARG A 562 5.35 5.33 -19.95
N GLY A 563 6.15 4.29 -19.76
CA GLY A 563 7.54 4.29 -20.21
C GLY A 563 7.67 4.06 -21.72
N TYR A 564 6.98 3.09 -22.27
CA TYR A 564 7.17 2.66 -23.66
C TYR A 564 6.39 3.48 -24.70
N HIS A 565 5.37 4.21 -24.32
CA HIS A 565 4.49 4.92 -25.25
C HIS A 565 4.56 6.43 -25.04
N PRO A 566 4.56 7.27 -26.09
CA PRO A 566 4.60 8.73 -25.96
C PRO A 566 3.36 9.30 -25.26
N ASP A 567 2.22 8.64 -25.38
CA ASP A 567 0.98 9.07 -24.76
C ASP A 567 0.74 8.35 -23.45
N PRO A 568 0.11 9.04 -22.47
CA PRO A 568 -0.31 8.41 -21.22
C PRO A 568 -1.41 7.37 -21.46
N TYR A 569 -1.65 6.53 -20.47
CA TYR A 569 -2.79 5.66 -20.45
C TYR A 569 -4.04 6.44 -20.01
N TRP A 570 -5.03 6.57 -20.87
CA TRP A 570 -6.28 7.30 -20.61
C TRP A 570 -7.44 6.40 -20.20
N GLY A 571 -7.18 5.21 -19.73
CA GLY A 571 -8.20 4.25 -19.30
C GLY A 571 -8.77 4.50 -17.90
N GLY A 572 -8.36 5.57 -17.23
CA GLY A 572 -8.78 5.89 -15.88
C GLY A 572 -10.26 6.22 -15.75
N ILE A 573 -10.87 5.89 -14.60
CA ILE A 573 -12.16 6.43 -14.18
C ILE A 573 -12.02 7.87 -13.64
N TYR A 574 -10.79 8.27 -13.38
CA TYR A 574 -10.34 9.64 -13.12
C TYR A 574 -9.21 10.00 -14.07
N ASP A 575 -9.02 11.29 -14.33
CA ASP A 575 -7.85 11.78 -15.03
C ASP A 575 -6.59 11.80 -14.13
N ALA A 576 -5.44 12.23 -14.67
CA ALA A 576 -4.18 12.33 -13.92
C ALA A 576 -4.24 13.31 -12.73
N PHE A 577 -5.16 14.25 -12.72
CA PHE A 577 -5.42 15.19 -11.63
C PHE A 577 -6.49 14.69 -10.65
N ARG A 578 -6.96 13.46 -10.80
CA ARG A 578 -8.04 12.86 -9.99
C ARG A 578 -9.39 13.55 -10.18
N GLN A 579 -9.64 14.18 -11.33
CA GLN A 579 -10.96 14.66 -11.69
C GLN A 579 -11.80 13.52 -12.27
N LYS A 580 -13.06 13.45 -11.86
CA LYS A 580 -13.99 12.39 -12.25
C LYS A 580 -14.23 12.39 -13.77
N LYS A 581 -14.28 11.20 -14.36
CA LYS A 581 -14.85 10.95 -15.69
C LYS A 581 -16.24 10.33 -15.55
N TYR A 582 -16.99 10.17 -16.64
CA TYR A 582 -18.31 9.51 -16.58
C TYR A 582 -18.22 8.08 -16.07
N ALA A 583 -17.11 7.41 -16.33
CA ALA A 583 -16.83 6.07 -15.80
C ALA A 583 -16.82 5.99 -14.26
N TYR A 584 -16.41 7.07 -13.56
CA TYR A 584 -16.55 7.14 -12.10
C TYR A 584 -18.00 7.03 -11.66
N GLU A 585 -18.89 7.79 -12.30
CA GLU A 585 -20.30 7.80 -11.94
C GLU A 585 -20.97 6.46 -12.25
N MET A 586 -20.55 5.80 -13.32
CA MET A 586 -20.96 4.43 -13.64
C MET A 586 -20.54 3.45 -12.51
N PHE A 587 -19.28 3.49 -12.06
CA PHE A 587 -18.81 2.65 -10.95
C PHE A 587 -19.62 2.92 -9.68
N ARG A 588 -19.79 4.19 -9.31
CA ARG A 588 -20.55 4.58 -8.12
C ARG A 588 -22.00 4.11 -8.17
N SER A 589 -22.62 4.11 -9.35
CA SER A 589 -24.00 3.64 -9.52
C SER A 589 -24.19 2.15 -9.23
N GLN A 590 -23.11 1.38 -9.13
CA GLN A 590 -23.16 -0.05 -8.77
C GLN A 590 -23.20 -0.29 -7.26
N SER A 591 -22.94 0.72 -6.44
CA SER A 591 -23.01 0.62 -4.99
C SER A 591 -24.46 0.65 -4.52
N PRO A 592 -24.89 -0.19 -3.56
CA PRO A 592 -26.27 -0.17 -3.06
C PRO A 592 -26.67 1.21 -2.49
N ALA A 593 -27.85 1.70 -2.87
CA ALA A 593 -28.38 2.99 -2.34
C ALA A 593 -28.59 2.94 -0.81
N SER A 594 -28.77 1.75 -0.25
CA SER A 594 -28.90 1.52 1.19
C SER A 594 -27.57 1.49 1.94
N LEU A 595 -26.43 1.42 1.24
CA LEU A 595 -25.11 1.39 1.87
C LEU A 595 -24.92 2.59 2.79
N ARG A 596 -24.37 2.34 3.97
CA ARG A 596 -23.93 3.36 4.92
C ARG A 596 -22.50 3.08 5.30
N HIS A 597 -21.65 4.08 5.19
CA HIS A 597 -20.24 3.98 5.50
C HIS A 597 -19.79 5.22 6.30
N PRO A 598 -18.94 5.05 7.34
CA PRO A 598 -18.58 6.19 8.19
C PRO A 598 -17.75 7.27 7.49
N LEU A 599 -17.00 6.93 6.45
CA LEU A 599 -16.03 7.83 5.81
C LEU A 599 -16.22 7.97 4.31
N ALA A 600 -16.83 7.00 3.62
CA ALA A 600 -17.01 7.05 2.17
C ALA A 600 -18.35 7.70 1.78
N GLU A 601 -18.37 8.32 0.61
CA GLU A 601 -19.61 8.75 -0.02
C GLU A 601 -20.47 7.54 -0.36
N CYS A 602 -21.70 7.50 0.13
CA CYS A 602 -22.64 6.41 -0.09
C CYS A 602 -24.08 6.94 -0.11
N GLY A 603 -25.04 6.06 -0.38
CA GLY A 603 -26.44 6.39 -0.47
C GLY A 603 -26.93 6.60 -1.90
N PRO A 604 -28.17 7.08 -2.08
CA PRO A 604 -28.76 7.30 -3.39
C PRO A 604 -27.95 8.24 -4.27
N MET A 605 -27.83 7.94 -5.56
CA MET A 605 -27.17 8.79 -6.54
C MET A 605 -27.89 8.76 -7.89
N VAL A 606 -27.82 9.88 -8.57
CA VAL A 606 -28.24 10.05 -9.97
C VAL A 606 -27.24 10.96 -10.66
N PHE A 607 -26.78 10.57 -11.82
CA PHE A 607 -25.90 11.36 -12.66
C PHE A 607 -26.38 11.33 -14.11
N ILE A 608 -26.57 12.50 -14.70
CA ILE A 608 -26.94 12.66 -16.11
C ILE A 608 -25.64 12.79 -16.90
N ALA A 609 -25.30 11.74 -17.66
CA ALA A 609 -24.08 11.70 -18.49
C ALA A 609 -24.30 12.43 -19.82
N HIS A 610 -24.60 13.74 -19.74
CA HIS A 610 -24.97 14.55 -20.87
C HIS A 610 -24.75 16.05 -20.57
N GLU A 611 -24.09 16.79 -21.45
CA GLU A 611 -23.75 18.20 -21.26
C GLU A 611 -24.87 19.15 -21.72
N MET A 612 -25.94 18.63 -22.33
CA MET A 612 -27.08 19.42 -22.87
C MET A 612 -26.64 20.51 -23.86
N SER A 613 -25.56 20.27 -24.59
CA SER A 613 -25.05 21.17 -25.62
C SER A 613 -25.65 20.87 -26.99
N GLN A 614 -25.48 21.79 -27.93
CA GLN A 614 -25.89 21.56 -29.34
C GLN A 614 -25.13 20.42 -30.02
N PHE A 615 -24.03 19.96 -29.43
CA PHE A 615 -23.18 18.86 -29.93
C PHE A 615 -23.44 17.55 -29.20
N SER A 616 -24.26 17.55 -28.17
CA SER A 616 -24.61 16.35 -27.39
C SER A 616 -25.49 15.42 -28.23
N ASP A 617 -25.44 14.12 -27.93
CA ASP A 617 -26.34 13.14 -28.56
C ASP A 617 -27.80 13.43 -28.19
N LYS A 618 -28.75 12.90 -28.99
CA LYS A 618 -30.16 13.02 -28.69
C LYS A 618 -30.61 12.15 -27.51
N ASP A 619 -29.91 11.05 -27.30
CA ASP A 619 -30.19 10.10 -26.24
C ASP A 619 -29.44 10.50 -24.98
N VAL A 620 -30.17 10.58 -23.86
CA VAL A 620 -29.63 10.93 -22.56
C VAL A 620 -29.39 9.68 -21.75
N VAL A 621 -28.15 9.45 -21.36
CA VAL A 621 -27.76 8.33 -20.48
C VAL A 621 -27.73 8.81 -19.03
N ILE A 622 -28.30 8.02 -18.13
CA ILE A 622 -28.37 8.31 -16.70
C ILE A 622 -27.76 7.12 -15.93
N PHE A 623 -26.79 7.40 -15.07
CA PHE A 623 -26.27 6.43 -14.10
C PHE A 623 -26.97 6.67 -12.74
N SER A 624 -27.57 5.61 -12.18
CA SER A 624 -28.27 5.68 -10.90
C SER A 624 -28.22 4.33 -10.18
N ASN A 625 -28.21 4.36 -8.85
CA ASN A 625 -28.39 3.20 -7.98
C ASN A 625 -29.76 3.18 -7.29
N CYS A 626 -30.71 4.01 -7.76
CA CYS A 626 -32.06 4.10 -7.24
C CYS A 626 -33.01 3.21 -8.06
N ASP A 627 -34.04 2.64 -7.42
CA ASP A 627 -35.08 1.84 -8.08
C ASP A 627 -35.96 2.66 -9.02
N SER A 628 -36.08 3.97 -8.75
CA SER A 628 -36.84 4.90 -9.58
C SER A 628 -36.23 6.29 -9.52
N CYS A 629 -36.33 7.02 -10.62
CA CYS A 629 -35.85 8.38 -10.76
C CYS A 629 -36.95 9.24 -11.43
N LEU A 630 -37.17 10.45 -10.92
CA LEU A 630 -38.09 11.41 -11.53
C LEU A 630 -37.27 12.50 -12.21
N LEU A 631 -37.34 12.57 -13.53
CA LEU A 631 -36.68 13.57 -14.34
C LEU A 631 -37.69 14.71 -14.64
N TYR A 632 -37.38 15.92 -14.18
CA TYR A 632 -38.12 17.13 -14.57
C TYR A 632 -37.37 17.76 -15.74
N THR A 633 -38.10 17.96 -16.85
CA THR A 633 -37.66 18.85 -17.91
C THR A 633 -38.24 20.23 -17.58
N SER A 634 -37.41 21.26 -17.58
CA SER A 634 -37.90 22.63 -17.51
C SER A 634 -38.76 22.92 -18.72
N PRO A 635 -39.93 23.56 -18.56
CA PRO A 635 -40.77 23.97 -19.70
C PRO A 635 -40.08 24.98 -20.61
#